data_4bd2459fc3472e65ee835b4b6f556d21
#
_entry.id   4bd2459fc3472e65ee835b4b6f556d21
#
_cell.length_a   1.000
_cell.length_b   1.000
_cell.length_c   1.000
_cell.angle_alpha   90.00
_cell.angle_beta   90.00
_cell.angle_gamma   90.00
#
_symmetry.space_group_name_H-M   'P 1'
#
loop_
_entity.id
_entity.type
_entity.pdbx_description
1 polymer ?
#
loop_
_entity_poly.entity_id
_entity_poly.type
_entity_poly.pdbx_seq_one_letter_code
_entity_poly.pdbx_strand_id
1 'polypeptide(L)'
;MMSIDALTAIENFASGIFSAGMEFLFTWGELLGIIGLIGHLMRARAEGRHSMGPGKFIAGIVICGMLVALPSFINAGGTQMGFRADSFGPIAYVQPTTFGAAAGAANAMLSLVKLAGVGFAMNGISIWRKSLLDGHTA
;
A
#
# COMPACT_ATOMS: atom_id res chain seq x y z
N MET A 1 35.36 -14.66 -0.75
CA MET A 1 35.29 -13.19 -0.82
C MET A 1 34.21 -12.69 -1.79
N MET A 2 34.14 -13.20 -3.00
CA MET A 2 33.11 -12.78 -3.99
C MET A 2 31.65 -13.00 -3.53
N SER A 3 31.36 -13.98 -2.68
CA SER A 3 29.99 -14.25 -2.21
C SER A 3 29.46 -13.20 -1.20
N ILE A 4 30.32 -12.61 -0.39
CA ILE A 4 29.93 -11.61 0.61
C ILE A 4 29.63 -10.28 -0.09
N ASP A 5 30.43 -9.90 -1.07
CA ASP A 5 30.19 -8.67 -1.84
C ASP A 5 28.90 -8.76 -2.65
N ALA A 6 28.58 -9.92 -3.23
CA ALA A 6 27.34 -10.13 -3.95
C ALA A 6 26.10 -10.07 -3.05
N LEU A 7 26.16 -10.67 -1.86
CA LEU A 7 25.06 -10.61 -0.87
C LEU A 7 24.83 -9.19 -0.37
N THR A 8 25.90 -8.45 -0.09
CA THR A 8 25.82 -7.05 0.32
C THR A 8 25.25 -6.17 -0.79
N ALA A 9 25.63 -6.43 -2.04
CA ALA A 9 25.09 -5.72 -3.19
C ALA A 9 23.58 -5.96 -3.36
N ILE A 10 23.12 -7.20 -3.20
CA ILE A 10 21.69 -7.55 -3.24
C ILE A 10 20.94 -6.87 -2.10
N GLU A 11 21.47 -6.89 -0.89
CA GLU A 11 20.87 -6.25 0.28
C GLU A 11 20.72 -4.75 0.09
N ASN A 12 21.77 -4.06 -0.35
CA ASN A 12 21.74 -2.62 -0.62
C ASN A 12 20.77 -2.26 -1.74
N PHE A 13 20.74 -3.04 -2.81
CA PHE A 13 19.83 -2.85 -3.94
C PHE A 13 18.37 -3.03 -3.50
N ALA A 14 18.06 -4.12 -2.80
CA ALA A 14 16.70 -4.39 -2.33
C ALA A 14 16.24 -3.37 -1.29
N SER A 15 17.11 -2.93 -0.40
CA SER A 15 16.83 -1.88 0.58
C SER A 15 16.53 -0.53 -0.09
N GLY A 16 17.30 -0.16 -1.11
CA GLY A 16 17.07 1.05 -1.90
C GLY A 16 15.73 1.02 -2.64
N ILE A 17 15.43 -0.08 -3.32
CA ILE A 17 14.16 -0.27 -4.02
C ILE A 17 12.99 -0.27 -3.03
N PHE A 18 13.13 -0.96 -1.89
CA PHE A 18 12.10 -1.01 -0.88
C PHE A 18 11.76 0.39 -0.34
N SER A 19 12.76 1.15 0.07
CA SER A 19 12.58 2.50 0.61
C SER A 19 11.95 3.45 -0.40
N ALA A 20 12.52 3.53 -1.60
CA ALA A 20 12.00 4.39 -2.67
C ALA A 20 10.61 3.94 -3.14
N GLY A 21 10.38 2.63 -3.23
CA GLY A 21 9.11 2.07 -3.66
C GLY A 21 7.99 2.32 -2.64
N MET A 22 8.27 2.20 -1.34
CA MET A 22 7.28 2.49 -0.28
C MET A 22 6.91 3.97 -0.27
N GLU A 23 7.90 4.85 -0.34
CA GLU A 23 7.66 6.30 -0.40
C GLU A 23 6.85 6.67 -1.66
N PHE A 24 7.20 6.10 -2.81
CA PHE A 24 6.45 6.30 -4.06
C PHE A 24 5.01 5.82 -3.94
N LEU A 25 4.76 4.61 -3.43
CA LEU A 25 3.41 4.06 -3.31
C LEU A 25 2.54 4.89 -2.36
N PHE A 26 3.08 5.33 -1.24
CA PHE A 26 2.32 6.12 -0.28
C PHE A 26 2.01 7.51 -0.83
N THR A 27 2.99 8.19 -1.41
CA THR A 27 2.78 9.51 -2.04
C THR A 27 1.79 9.42 -3.20
N TRP A 28 1.90 8.38 -4.03
CA TRP A 28 0.99 8.15 -5.14
C TRP A 28 -0.42 7.80 -4.68
N GLY A 29 -0.56 6.99 -3.62
CA GLY A 29 -1.84 6.66 -2.98
C GLY A 29 -2.53 7.91 -2.43
N GLU A 30 -1.80 8.75 -1.71
CA GLU A 30 -2.28 10.02 -1.18
C GLU A 30 -2.77 10.95 -2.30
N LEU A 31 -1.97 11.13 -3.34
CA LEU A 31 -2.32 11.94 -4.50
C LEU A 31 -3.60 11.44 -5.20
N LEU A 32 -3.68 10.13 -5.46
CA LEU A 32 -4.86 9.51 -6.05
C LEU A 32 -6.09 9.62 -5.15
N GLY A 33 -5.91 9.53 -3.84
CA GLY A 33 -6.97 9.73 -2.86
C GLY A 33 -7.54 11.15 -2.89
N ILE A 34 -6.67 12.15 -2.90
CA ILE A 34 -7.06 13.57 -2.95
C ILE A 34 -7.74 13.91 -4.28
N ILE A 35 -7.14 13.55 -5.41
CA ILE A 35 -7.73 13.78 -6.73
C ILE A 35 -9.07 13.04 -6.86
N GLY A 36 -9.13 11.81 -6.35
CA GLY A 36 -10.34 11.02 -6.34
C GLY A 36 -11.46 11.66 -5.50
N LEU A 37 -11.12 12.22 -4.34
CA LEU A 37 -12.06 12.90 -3.47
C LEU A 37 -12.62 14.17 -4.15
N ILE A 38 -11.75 14.99 -4.73
CA ILE A 38 -12.15 16.19 -5.47
C ILE A 38 -13.09 15.82 -6.62
N GLY A 39 -12.71 14.82 -7.44
CA GLY A 39 -13.54 14.35 -8.55
C GLY A 39 -14.90 13.81 -8.07
N HIS A 40 -14.92 13.09 -6.96
CA HIS A 40 -16.15 12.56 -6.37
C HIS A 40 -17.08 13.66 -5.89
N LEU A 41 -16.54 14.69 -5.22
CA LEU A 41 -17.32 15.84 -4.76
C LEU A 41 -17.83 16.69 -5.94
N MET A 42 -17.02 16.89 -6.96
CA MET A 42 -17.44 17.61 -8.17
C MET A 42 -18.58 16.88 -8.89
N ARG A 43 -18.49 15.55 -9.02
CA ARG A 43 -19.54 14.74 -9.61
C ARG A 43 -20.84 14.79 -8.77
N ALA A 44 -20.74 14.67 -7.46
CA ALA A 44 -21.88 14.78 -6.57
C ALA A 44 -22.57 16.16 -6.66
N ARG A 45 -21.81 17.23 -6.91
CA ARG A 45 -22.33 18.57 -7.14
C ARG A 45 -23.03 18.71 -8.49
N ALA A 46 -22.45 18.12 -9.55
CA ALA A 46 -22.96 18.23 -10.91
C ALA A 46 -24.25 17.42 -11.13
N GLU A 47 -24.30 16.19 -10.59
CA GLU A 47 -25.42 15.26 -10.76
C GLU A 47 -26.57 15.53 -9.77
N GLY A 48 -26.36 16.41 -8.78
CA GLY A 48 -27.27 16.64 -7.66
C GLY A 48 -27.30 15.48 -6.65
N ARG A 49 -27.63 15.79 -5.39
CA ARG A 49 -27.66 14.82 -4.30
C ARG A 49 -28.65 13.66 -4.50
N HIS A 50 -29.58 13.79 -5.42
CA HIS A 50 -30.66 12.81 -5.62
C HIS A 50 -30.30 11.68 -6.60
N SER A 51 -29.34 11.88 -7.51
CA SER A 51 -28.94 10.84 -8.45
C SER A 51 -27.91 9.88 -7.89
N MET A 52 -27.06 10.35 -6.97
CA MET A 52 -26.11 9.52 -6.26
C MET A 52 -26.69 9.14 -4.90
N GLY A 53 -27.12 7.89 -4.74
CA GLY A 53 -27.64 7.40 -3.46
C GLY A 53 -26.68 7.70 -2.30
N PRO A 54 -27.19 7.99 -1.10
CA PRO A 54 -26.35 8.41 0.05
C PRO A 54 -25.26 7.37 0.39
N GLY A 55 -25.55 6.10 0.18
CA GLY A 55 -24.58 5.03 0.40
C GLY A 55 -23.37 5.09 -0.54
N LYS A 56 -23.59 5.35 -1.83
CA LYS A 56 -22.50 5.51 -2.81
C LYS A 56 -21.66 6.75 -2.53
N PHE A 57 -22.30 7.83 -2.09
CA PHE A 57 -21.61 9.07 -1.73
C PHE A 57 -20.66 8.85 -0.55
N ILE A 58 -21.15 8.26 0.54
CA ILE A 58 -20.34 7.96 1.73
C ILE A 58 -19.23 6.96 1.41
N ALA A 59 -19.55 5.89 0.67
CA ALA A 59 -18.56 4.88 0.27
C ALA A 59 -17.43 5.49 -0.56
N GLY A 60 -17.72 6.40 -1.48
CA GLY A 60 -16.71 7.11 -2.26
C GLY A 60 -15.76 7.93 -1.39
N ILE A 61 -16.28 8.66 -0.40
CA ILE A 61 -15.46 9.43 0.55
C ILE A 61 -14.59 8.50 1.39
N VAL A 62 -15.15 7.41 1.92
CA VAL A 62 -14.42 6.44 2.74
C VAL A 62 -13.27 5.81 1.95
N ILE A 63 -13.51 5.39 0.71
CA ILE A 63 -12.48 4.77 -0.13
C ILE A 63 -11.37 5.76 -0.50
N CYS A 64 -11.71 7.01 -0.82
CA CYS A 64 -10.69 8.04 -1.05
C CYS A 64 -9.88 8.31 0.24
N GLY A 65 -10.53 8.34 1.40
CA GLY A 65 -9.89 8.45 2.71
C GLY A 65 -8.93 7.29 3.00
N MET A 66 -9.30 6.07 2.64
CA MET A 66 -8.43 4.89 2.74
C MET A 66 -7.15 5.02 1.89
N LEU A 67 -7.26 5.61 0.70
CA LEU A 67 -6.09 5.86 -0.16
C LEU A 67 -5.19 6.96 0.43
N VAL A 68 -5.75 8.04 0.95
CA VAL A 68 -4.99 9.12 1.60
C VAL A 68 -4.28 8.60 2.85
N ALA A 69 -4.96 7.79 3.65
CA ALA A 69 -4.42 7.21 4.88
C ALA A 69 -3.98 5.75 4.69
N LEU A 70 -3.45 5.40 3.52
CA LEU A 70 -3.09 4.03 3.16
C LEU A 70 -2.19 3.34 4.20
N PRO A 71 -1.14 3.97 4.75
CA PRO A 71 -0.33 3.36 5.80
C PRO A 71 -1.13 2.99 7.04
N SER A 72 -1.97 3.91 7.51
CA SER A 72 -2.80 3.70 8.70
C SER A 72 -3.85 2.61 8.47
N PHE A 73 -4.43 2.56 7.27
CA PHE A 73 -5.41 1.54 6.88
C PHE A 73 -4.78 0.14 6.85
N ILE A 74 -3.59 0.00 6.24
CA ILE A 74 -2.88 -1.28 6.19
C ILE A 74 -2.46 -1.73 7.60
N ASN A 75 -1.98 -0.82 8.44
CA ASN A 75 -1.64 -1.13 9.83
C ASN A 75 -2.87 -1.57 10.64
N ALA A 76 -3.99 -0.88 10.49
CA ALA A 76 -5.23 -1.26 11.17
C ALA A 76 -5.71 -2.66 10.73
N GLY A 77 -5.67 -2.96 9.43
CA GLY A 77 -6.00 -4.28 8.90
C GLY A 77 -5.06 -5.36 9.41
N GLY A 78 -3.76 -5.09 9.42
CA GLY A 78 -2.75 -6.01 9.96
C GLY A 78 -2.97 -6.31 11.45
N THR A 79 -3.28 -5.30 12.24
CA THR A 79 -3.57 -5.46 13.68
C THR A 79 -4.82 -6.32 13.90
N GLN A 80 -5.86 -6.14 13.09
CA GLN A 80 -7.07 -6.96 13.16
C GLN A 80 -6.81 -8.44 12.84
N MET A 81 -5.83 -8.70 11.99
CA MET A 81 -5.38 -10.06 11.67
C MET A 81 -4.39 -10.64 12.69
N GLY A 82 -4.08 -9.92 13.78
CA GLY A 82 -3.15 -10.34 14.81
C GLY A 82 -1.66 -10.10 14.48
N PHE A 83 -1.36 -9.39 13.40
CA PHE A 83 0.00 -8.96 13.11
C PHE A 83 0.35 -7.73 13.91
N ARG A 84 1.59 -7.67 14.40
CA ARG A 84 2.10 -6.41 14.98
C ARG A 84 2.25 -5.38 13.87
N ALA A 85 1.49 -4.32 13.97
CA ALA A 85 1.50 -3.20 13.04
C ALA A 85 2.69 -2.25 13.31
N ASP A 86 3.88 -2.79 13.44
CA ASP A 86 5.08 -1.98 13.62
C ASP A 86 5.66 -1.62 12.27
N SER A 87 5.51 -0.37 11.95
CA SER A 87 6.21 0.39 10.91
C SER A 87 6.40 -0.29 9.53
N PHE A 88 6.28 0.52 8.49
CA PHE A 88 6.63 0.16 7.11
C PHE A 88 8.15 0.09 6.87
N GLY A 89 8.92 -0.22 7.93
CA GLY A 89 10.34 -0.45 7.84
C GLY A 89 10.71 -1.78 7.17
N PRO A 90 11.97 -1.98 6.84
CA PRO A 90 12.47 -3.23 6.28
C PRO A 90 12.23 -4.39 7.26
N ILE A 91 12.01 -5.57 6.71
CA ILE A 91 11.77 -6.78 7.49
C ILE A 91 13.10 -7.27 8.08
N ALA A 92 13.10 -7.59 9.36
CA ALA A 92 14.25 -8.13 10.09
C ALA A 92 13.88 -9.42 10.85
N TYR A 93 13.15 -10.34 10.20
CA TYR A 93 12.72 -11.59 10.83
C TYR A 93 13.80 -12.66 10.85
N VAL A 94 14.68 -12.67 9.86
CA VAL A 94 15.72 -13.68 9.74
C VAL A 94 16.92 -13.24 10.54
N GLN A 95 17.28 -14.03 11.56
CA GLN A 95 18.39 -13.71 12.45
C GLN A 95 19.72 -14.23 11.89
N PRO A 96 20.82 -13.47 12.03
CA PRO A 96 22.14 -13.88 11.57
C PRO A 96 22.67 -15.16 12.24
N THR A 97 22.20 -15.46 13.44
CA THR A 97 22.56 -16.67 14.18
C THR A 97 22.16 -17.96 13.50
N THR A 98 21.07 -17.94 12.72
CA THR A 98 20.55 -19.14 12.04
C THR A 98 20.97 -19.21 10.57
N PHE A 99 21.02 -18.07 9.88
CA PHE A 99 21.26 -17.99 8.44
C PHE A 99 22.61 -17.35 8.05
N GLY A 100 23.41 -16.91 9.03
CA GLY A 100 24.70 -16.29 8.77
C GLY A 100 24.61 -15.09 7.82
N ALA A 101 25.51 -15.00 6.87
CA ALA A 101 25.58 -13.91 5.89
C ALA A 101 24.35 -13.83 4.95
N ALA A 102 23.59 -14.92 4.80
CA ALA A 102 22.39 -14.94 3.96
C ALA A 102 21.16 -14.30 4.63
N ALA A 103 21.20 -14.00 5.93
CA ALA A 103 20.08 -13.40 6.65
C ALA A 103 19.67 -12.04 6.09
N GLY A 104 20.63 -11.21 5.72
CA GLY A 104 20.39 -9.91 5.09
C GLY A 104 19.67 -10.03 3.75
N ALA A 105 20.13 -10.92 2.89
CA ALA A 105 19.50 -11.17 1.60
C ALA A 105 18.08 -11.74 1.73
N ALA A 106 17.83 -12.64 2.69
CA ALA A 106 16.51 -13.18 2.98
C ALA A 106 15.55 -12.09 3.46
N ASN A 107 15.98 -11.25 4.39
CA ASN A 107 15.19 -10.11 4.87
C ASN A 107 14.91 -9.08 3.77
N ALA A 108 15.88 -8.84 2.88
CA ALA A 108 15.71 -7.98 1.72
C ALA A 108 14.65 -8.50 0.76
N MET A 109 14.64 -9.81 0.45
CA MET A 109 13.59 -10.42 -0.37
C MET A 109 12.22 -10.33 0.27
N LEU A 110 12.10 -10.58 1.57
CA LEU A 110 10.84 -10.43 2.31
C LEU A 110 10.34 -8.98 2.28
N SER A 111 11.24 -8.01 2.34
CA SER A 111 10.89 -6.59 2.23
C SER A 111 10.32 -6.25 0.85
N LEU A 112 10.87 -6.82 -0.23
CA LEU A 112 10.31 -6.66 -1.58
C LEU A 112 8.92 -7.31 -1.73
N VAL A 113 8.69 -8.46 -1.11
CA VAL A 113 7.36 -9.09 -1.06
C VAL A 113 6.36 -8.19 -0.33
N LYS A 114 6.78 -7.56 0.78
CA LYS A 114 5.97 -6.58 1.51
C LYS A 114 5.63 -5.37 0.63
N LEU A 115 6.60 -4.85 -0.11
CA LEU A 115 6.38 -3.75 -1.06
C LEU A 115 5.34 -4.12 -2.12
N ALA A 116 5.45 -5.31 -2.71
CA ALA A 116 4.47 -5.82 -3.65
C ALA A 116 3.06 -5.93 -3.02
N GLY A 117 2.97 -6.42 -1.77
CA GLY A 117 1.71 -6.49 -1.02
C GLY A 117 1.03 -5.13 -0.86
N VAL A 118 1.79 -4.09 -0.53
CA VAL A 118 1.27 -2.71 -0.45
C VAL A 118 0.77 -2.23 -1.81
N GLY A 119 1.50 -2.51 -2.89
CA GLY A 119 1.09 -2.19 -4.26
C GLY A 119 -0.23 -2.88 -4.64
N PHE A 120 -0.40 -4.16 -4.31
CA PHE A 120 -1.64 -4.89 -4.53
C PHE A 120 -2.80 -4.33 -3.70
N ALA A 121 -2.58 -3.96 -2.45
CA ALA A 121 -3.60 -3.33 -1.60
C ALA A 121 -4.08 -2.01 -2.22
N MET A 122 -3.17 -1.15 -2.65
CA MET A 122 -3.50 0.11 -3.32
C MET A 122 -4.28 -0.11 -4.62
N ASN A 123 -3.85 -1.07 -5.43
CA ASN A 123 -4.56 -1.44 -6.66
C ASN A 123 -5.96 -1.97 -6.36
N GLY A 124 -6.12 -2.84 -5.37
CA GLY A 124 -7.41 -3.38 -4.94
C GLY A 124 -8.39 -2.28 -4.52
N ILE A 125 -7.94 -1.33 -3.70
CA ILE A 125 -8.75 -0.18 -3.28
C ILE A 125 -9.14 0.68 -4.50
N SER A 126 -8.23 0.89 -5.44
CA SER A 126 -8.49 1.66 -6.67
C SER A 126 -9.53 0.99 -7.57
N ILE A 127 -9.47 -0.33 -7.71
CA ILE A 127 -10.47 -1.12 -8.45
C ILE A 127 -11.83 -1.05 -7.75
N TRP A 128 -11.86 -1.20 -6.45
CA TRP A 128 -13.09 -1.09 -5.67
C TRP A 128 -13.74 0.28 -5.83
N ARG A 129 -12.93 1.35 -5.81
CA ARG A 129 -13.42 2.70 -6.09
C ARG A 129 -14.11 2.80 -7.47
N LYS A 130 -13.47 2.26 -8.51
CA LYS A 130 -14.05 2.26 -9.87
C LYS A 130 -15.37 1.49 -9.90
N SER A 131 -15.42 0.31 -9.32
CA SER A 131 -16.63 -0.51 -9.27
C SER A 131 -17.80 0.19 -8.60
N LEU A 132 -17.56 0.92 -7.51
CA LEU A 132 -18.61 1.66 -6.81
C LEU A 132 -19.07 2.92 -7.56
N LEU A 133 -18.16 3.62 -8.24
CA LEU A 133 -18.48 4.85 -8.97
C LEU A 133 -19.15 4.58 -10.30
N ASP A 134 -18.70 3.57 -11.04
CA ASP A 134 -19.18 3.28 -12.40
C ASP A 134 -20.43 2.41 -12.40
N GLY A 135 -20.86 1.91 -11.23
CA GLY A 135 -22.07 1.09 -11.10
C GLY A 135 -21.99 -0.26 -11.83
N HIS A 136 -20.80 -0.65 -12.25
CA HIS A 136 -20.58 -1.94 -12.87
C HIS A 136 -20.48 -3.01 -11.76
N THR A 137 -21.60 -3.61 -11.52
CA THR A 137 -21.63 -5.01 -11.13
C THR A 137 -21.20 -5.81 -12.35
N ALA A 138 -20.01 -6.28 -12.31
CA ALA A 138 -19.57 -7.25 -13.30
C ALA A 138 -20.48 -8.47 -13.27
#